data_f410a379d5e4b264854ef7c2ec7e3507
#
_entry.id   f410a379d5e4b264854ef7c2ec7e3507
#
_cell.length_a   1.000
_cell.length_b   1.000
_cell.length_c   1.000
_cell.angle_alpha   90.00
_cell.angle_beta   90.00
_cell.angle_gamma   90.00
#
_symmetry.space_group_name_H-M   'P 1'
#
loop_
_entity.id
_entity.type
_entity.pdbx_description
1 polymer ?
#
loop_
_entity_poly.entity_id
_entity_poly.type
_entity_poly.pdbx_seq_one_letter_code
_entity_poly.pdbx_strand_id
1 'polypeptide(L)'
;MKSRSPGLARFVRIDAPMTQPRLVLPGSTVMVTRRTLRRHHLFRPDPAIRQLYLYTLAVCAREFGVLVHGVTLMSTHEHLVVTDAKCRLPDFLRRLHRLVSLGTKVLRKWEGPTWDHERSSVVRLLTERAVIEKLAYVMANPVKAGLVHRARDWPGITVLPQELGRRTFVIARPQGFFDPDNPKWPDKVELSLTLPPTLEQSYGADALREAVADELARQERLACQEVKERGWRVLGAERVRRLSPFRRATSFEPLRGRNPTFAVGRGQRKVFFQAVAELRAFRRAYREALEQWRAGLRSVVFPQGTWLMCRMHGVVVPT
;
A
#
# COMPACT_ATOMS: atom_id res chain seq x y z
N MET A 1 8.10 -39.83 55.70
CA MET A 1 8.38 -39.47 54.33
C MET A 1 7.23 -38.61 53.83
N LYS A 2 7.43 -37.30 53.75
CA LYS A 2 6.41 -36.35 53.23
C LYS A 2 6.78 -35.99 51.79
N SER A 3 5.93 -36.39 50.84
CA SER A 3 6.06 -36.02 49.41
C SER A 3 5.73 -34.55 49.21
N ARG A 4 6.70 -33.79 48.69
CA ARG A 4 6.50 -32.42 48.26
C ARG A 4 5.96 -32.44 46.83
N SER A 5 4.77 -31.88 46.62
CA SER A 5 4.18 -31.59 45.30
C SER A 5 5.02 -30.50 44.61
N PRO A 6 5.31 -30.61 43.31
CA PRO A 6 6.02 -29.56 42.58
C PRO A 6 5.07 -28.38 42.31
N GLY A 7 5.53 -27.19 42.67
CA GLY A 7 4.82 -25.94 42.51
C GLY A 7 4.52 -25.63 41.04
N LEU A 8 3.29 -25.24 40.79
CA LEU A 8 2.83 -24.68 39.50
C LEU A 8 3.70 -23.46 39.17
N ALA A 9 4.50 -23.57 38.11
CA ALA A 9 5.19 -22.45 37.51
C ALA A 9 4.13 -21.43 37.03
N ARG A 10 4.09 -20.27 37.69
CA ARG A 10 3.36 -19.10 37.20
C ARG A 10 3.97 -18.70 35.86
N PHE A 11 3.31 -19.02 34.77
CA PHE A 11 3.60 -18.41 33.47
C PHE A 11 3.33 -16.92 33.59
N VAL A 12 4.37 -16.12 33.74
CA VAL A 12 4.32 -14.69 33.51
C VAL A 12 3.99 -14.50 32.01
N ARG A 13 2.75 -14.12 31.69
CA ARG A 13 2.38 -13.65 30.36
C ARG A 13 3.25 -12.43 30.10
N ILE A 14 4.31 -12.60 29.34
CA ILE A 14 4.99 -11.48 28.71
C ILE A 14 3.98 -10.90 27.72
N ASP A 15 3.37 -9.76 28.05
CA ASP A 15 2.49 -9.04 27.16
C ASP A 15 3.29 -8.70 25.91
N ALA A 16 3.06 -9.46 24.84
CA ALA A 16 3.61 -9.13 23.54
C ALA A 16 3.16 -7.69 23.20
N PRO A 17 4.04 -6.82 22.71
CA PRO A 17 3.70 -5.44 22.45
C PRO A 17 2.48 -5.40 21.52
N MET A 18 1.35 -4.89 22.02
CA MET A 18 0.11 -4.82 21.29
C MET A 18 0.34 -4.09 19.98
N THR A 19 -0.07 -4.71 18.87
CA THR A 19 -0.03 -4.06 17.57
C THR A 19 -0.81 -2.75 17.63
N GLN A 20 -0.13 -1.65 17.34
CA GLN A 20 -0.74 -0.31 17.37
C GLN A 20 -1.95 -0.25 16.44
N PRO A 21 -3.09 0.31 16.89
CA PRO A 21 -4.26 0.45 16.06
C PRO A 21 -3.97 1.39 14.89
N ARG A 22 -4.52 1.05 13.72
CA ARG A 22 -4.46 1.91 12.55
C ARG A 22 -5.63 2.89 12.61
N LEU A 23 -5.33 4.16 12.45
CA LEU A 23 -6.35 5.21 12.30
C LEU A 23 -6.91 5.15 10.88
N VAL A 24 -8.21 4.88 10.73
CA VAL A 24 -8.92 4.78 9.45
C VAL A 24 -10.02 5.83 9.43
N LEU A 25 -9.90 6.82 8.57
CA LEU A 25 -10.85 7.92 8.43
C LEU A 25 -11.38 7.99 7.00
N PRO A 26 -12.65 8.35 6.80
CA PRO A 26 -13.23 8.53 5.47
C PRO A 26 -12.51 9.65 4.71
N GLY A 27 -12.44 9.54 3.38
CA GLY A 27 -11.77 10.52 2.53
C GLY A 27 -10.25 10.55 2.64
N SER A 28 -9.63 9.66 3.43
CA SER A 28 -8.17 9.65 3.60
C SER A 28 -7.47 9.21 2.32
N THR A 29 -6.59 10.06 1.79
CA THR A 29 -5.64 9.67 0.74
C THR A 29 -4.43 9.01 1.39
N VAL A 30 -4.04 7.85 0.88
CA VAL A 30 -2.96 7.05 1.44
C VAL A 30 -2.01 6.53 0.36
N MET A 31 -0.74 6.36 0.72
CA MET A 31 0.19 5.54 -0.04
C MET A 31 0.31 4.16 0.61
N VAL A 32 0.11 3.13 -0.19
CA VAL A 32 0.26 1.72 0.22
C VAL A 32 1.51 1.14 -0.42
N THR A 33 2.25 0.35 0.35
CA THR A 33 3.38 -0.45 -0.16
C THR A 33 3.31 -1.84 0.43
N ARG A 34 3.46 -2.86 -0.42
CA ARG A 34 3.60 -4.26 0.02
C ARG A 34 4.66 -4.98 -0.79
N ARG A 35 5.49 -5.77 -0.11
CA ARG A 35 6.63 -6.48 -0.70
C ARG A 35 6.33 -7.95 -0.90
N THR A 36 6.91 -8.53 -1.94
CA THR A 36 6.96 -9.99 -2.10
C THR A 36 7.89 -10.61 -1.05
N LEU A 37 7.61 -11.87 -0.74
CA LEU A 37 8.44 -12.65 0.18
C LEU A 37 9.92 -12.56 -0.19
N ARG A 38 10.74 -12.11 0.77
CA ARG A 38 12.19 -12.00 0.62
C ARG A 38 12.62 -11.31 -0.70
N ARG A 39 11.79 -10.41 -1.21
CA ARG A 39 12.02 -9.65 -2.44
C ARG A 39 12.23 -10.52 -3.71
N HIS A 40 11.51 -11.64 -3.82
CA HIS A 40 11.47 -12.39 -5.08
C HIS A 40 10.81 -11.57 -6.18
N HIS A 41 11.25 -11.74 -7.43
CA HIS A 41 10.72 -11.01 -8.59
C HIS A 41 9.37 -11.57 -9.08
N LEU A 42 8.48 -11.98 -8.16
CA LEU A 42 7.20 -12.63 -8.48
C LEU A 42 6.31 -11.78 -9.40
N PHE A 43 6.46 -10.46 -9.34
CA PHE A 43 5.76 -9.51 -10.21
C PHE A 43 6.64 -9.01 -11.37
N ARG A 44 7.64 -9.81 -11.80
CA ARG A 44 8.39 -9.49 -13.00
C ARG A 44 7.43 -9.08 -14.12
N PRO A 45 7.70 -7.94 -14.82
CA PRO A 45 6.83 -7.44 -15.87
C PRO A 45 6.65 -8.43 -17.01
N ASP A 46 5.43 -8.92 -17.17
CA ASP A 46 4.93 -9.65 -18.33
C ASP A 46 3.40 -9.44 -18.48
N PRO A 47 2.81 -9.79 -19.65
CA PRO A 47 1.40 -9.55 -19.91
C PRO A 47 0.47 -10.22 -18.90
N ALA A 48 0.77 -11.44 -18.45
CA ALA A 48 -0.10 -12.20 -17.55
C ALA A 48 -0.18 -11.57 -16.15
N ILE A 49 0.98 -11.19 -15.58
CA ILE A 49 0.98 -10.52 -14.25
C ILE A 49 0.35 -9.13 -14.33
N ARG A 50 0.56 -8.41 -15.45
CA ARG A 50 -0.08 -7.12 -15.70
C ARG A 50 -1.60 -7.25 -15.73
N GLN A 51 -2.12 -8.21 -16.49
CA GLN A 51 -3.55 -8.47 -16.60
C GLN A 51 -4.14 -8.89 -15.26
N LEU A 52 -3.54 -9.86 -14.57
CA LEU A 52 -3.97 -10.31 -13.24
C LEU A 52 -4.06 -9.15 -12.25
N TYR A 53 -3.00 -8.36 -12.16
CA TYR A 53 -2.94 -7.30 -11.16
C TYR A 53 -3.96 -6.19 -11.42
N LEU A 54 -4.03 -5.68 -12.66
CA LEU A 54 -4.96 -4.62 -13.02
C LEU A 54 -6.42 -5.07 -12.93
N TYR A 55 -6.73 -6.29 -13.37
CA TYR A 55 -8.07 -6.86 -13.22
C TYR A 55 -8.49 -6.94 -11.75
N THR A 56 -7.62 -7.50 -10.91
CA THR A 56 -7.88 -7.65 -9.48
C THR A 56 -8.02 -6.29 -8.80
N LEU A 57 -7.17 -5.32 -9.16
CA LEU A 57 -7.24 -3.97 -8.64
C LEU A 57 -8.56 -3.29 -9.01
N ALA A 58 -8.99 -3.42 -10.27
CA ALA A 58 -10.26 -2.85 -10.76
C ALA A 58 -11.48 -3.43 -10.03
N VAL A 59 -11.54 -4.77 -9.92
CA VAL A 59 -12.64 -5.44 -9.20
C VAL A 59 -12.69 -4.99 -7.74
N CYS A 60 -11.55 -4.99 -7.05
CA CYS A 60 -11.50 -4.60 -5.64
C CYS A 60 -11.80 -3.10 -5.45
N ALA A 61 -11.28 -2.23 -6.29
CA ALA A 61 -11.54 -0.79 -6.21
C ALA A 61 -13.05 -0.50 -6.34
N ARG A 62 -13.72 -1.14 -7.28
CA ARG A 62 -15.19 -1.05 -7.46
C ARG A 62 -15.95 -1.64 -6.27
N GLU A 63 -15.58 -2.84 -5.79
CA GLU A 63 -16.25 -3.53 -4.66
C GLU A 63 -16.23 -2.69 -3.37
N PHE A 64 -15.12 -2.00 -3.10
CA PHE A 64 -14.94 -1.24 -1.85
C PHE A 64 -15.10 0.28 -2.01
N GLY A 65 -15.32 0.78 -3.21
CA GLY A 65 -15.46 2.23 -3.46
C GLY A 65 -14.16 2.99 -3.21
N VAL A 66 -13.01 2.38 -3.51
CA VAL A 66 -11.70 3.00 -3.35
C VAL A 66 -11.30 3.69 -4.65
N LEU A 67 -10.93 4.96 -4.56
CA LEU A 67 -10.47 5.75 -5.71
C LEU A 67 -8.98 5.50 -5.93
N VAL A 68 -8.58 5.15 -7.16
CA VAL A 68 -7.18 4.86 -7.51
C VAL A 68 -6.59 6.05 -8.26
N HIS A 69 -5.51 6.62 -7.73
CA HIS A 69 -4.83 7.79 -8.30
C HIS A 69 -3.50 7.40 -8.97
N GLY A 70 -2.75 6.49 -8.35
CA GLY A 70 -1.46 6.07 -8.86
C GLY A 70 -1.16 4.63 -8.52
N VAL A 71 -0.51 3.93 -9.45
CA VAL A 71 -0.03 2.56 -9.26
C VAL A 71 1.31 2.39 -9.93
N THR A 72 2.24 1.73 -9.22
CA THR A 72 3.46 1.18 -9.81
C THR A 72 3.68 -0.22 -9.26
N LEU A 73 3.66 -1.20 -10.14
CA LEU A 73 3.98 -2.59 -9.81
C LEU A 73 5.43 -2.88 -10.19
N MET A 74 6.28 -2.94 -9.17
CA MET A 74 7.67 -3.37 -9.28
C MET A 74 7.76 -4.89 -9.30
N SER A 75 8.89 -5.45 -9.76
CA SER A 75 9.08 -6.91 -9.73
C SER A 75 8.97 -7.52 -8.33
N THR A 76 9.25 -6.75 -7.28
CA THR A 76 9.38 -7.21 -5.88
C THR A 76 8.38 -6.58 -4.91
N HIS A 77 7.59 -5.62 -5.33
CA HIS A 77 6.63 -4.90 -4.48
C HIS A 77 5.67 -4.07 -5.29
N GLU A 78 4.59 -3.67 -4.65
CA GLU A 78 3.61 -2.74 -5.20
C GLU A 78 3.66 -1.39 -4.49
N HIS A 79 3.29 -0.36 -5.20
CA HIS A 79 2.95 0.96 -4.67
C HIS A 79 1.61 1.40 -5.21
N LEU A 80 0.73 1.87 -4.32
CA LEU A 80 -0.56 2.46 -4.66
C LEU A 80 -0.70 3.83 -3.99
N VAL A 81 -1.32 4.78 -4.66
CA VAL A 81 -1.89 5.98 -4.05
C VAL A 81 -3.39 5.94 -4.29
N VAL A 82 -4.15 5.88 -3.20
CA VAL A 82 -5.60 5.69 -3.24
C VAL A 82 -6.30 6.57 -2.21
N THR A 83 -7.58 6.91 -2.46
CA THR A 83 -8.45 7.55 -1.45
C THR A 83 -9.52 6.56 -1.00
N ASP A 84 -9.63 6.41 0.33
CA ASP A 84 -10.64 5.58 0.99
C ASP A 84 -11.87 6.43 1.36
N ALA A 85 -12.83 6.48 0.46
CA ALA A 85 -14.02 7.30 0.67
C ALA A 85 -14.93 6.79 1.81
N LYS A 86 -14.91 5.48 2.11
CA LYS A 86 -15.91 4.80 2.95
C LYS A 86 -15.33 3.99 4.12
N CYS A 87 -14.09 4.26 4.54
CA CYS A 87 -13.39 3.47 5.58
C CYS A 87 -13.32 1.97 5.27
N ARG A 88 -13.18 1.62 3.98
CA ARG A 88 -13.11 0.23 3.51
C ARG A 88 -11.70 -0.20 3.10
N LEU A 89 -10.71 0.65 3.25
CA LEU A 89 -9.31 0.37 2.88
C LEU A 89 -8.76 -0.94 3.47
N PRO A 90 -8.99 -1.30 4.75
CA PRO A 90 -8.48 -2.56 5.27
C PRO A 90 -9.10 -3.79 4.58
N ASP A 91 -10.40 -3.76 4.26
CA ASP A 91 -11.07 -4.82 3.52
C ASP A 91 -10.60 -4.89 2.07
N PHE A 92 -10.47 -3.74 1.41
CA PHE A 92 -9.90 -3.61 0.07
C PHE A 92 -8.50 -4.25 -0.01
N LEU A 93 -7.59 -3.85 0.88
CA LEU A 93 -6.22 -4.37 0.88
C LEU A 93 -6.19 -5.88 1.17
N ARG A 94 -7.00 -6.35 2.10
CA ARG A 94 -7.13 -7.79 2.40
C ARG A 94 -7.57 -8.57 1.16
N ARG A 95 -8.60 -8.07 0.47
CA ARG A 95 -9.16 -8.72 -0.74
C ARG A 95 -8.17 -8.68 -1.91
N LEU A 96 -7.64 -7.49 -2.21
CA LEU A 96 -6.64 -7.29 -3.26
C LEU A 96 -5.44 -8.21 -3.08
N HIS A 97 -4.80 -8.15 -1.94
CA HIS A 97 -3.59 -8.91 -1.68
C HIS A 97 -3.82 -10.43 -1.67
N ARG A 98 -5.00 -10.88 -1.19
CA ARG A 98 -5.36 -12.29 -1.26
C ARG A 98 -5.49 -12.75 -2.71
N LEU A 99 -6.24 -12.04 -3.54
CA LEU A 99 -6.48 -12.42 -4.93
C LEU A 99 -5.19 -12.34 -5.77
N VAL A 100 -4.41 -11.27 -5.63
CA VAL A 100 -3.10 -11.14 -6.27
C VAL A 100 -2.17 -12.28 -5.85
N SER A 101 -2.17 -12.65 -4.57
CA SER A 101 -1.35 -13.77 -4.08
C SER A 101 -1.75 -15.09 -4.74
N LEU A 102 -3.03 -15.42 -4.72
CA LEU A 102 -3.54 -16.68 -5.29
C LEU A 102 -3.28 -16.73 -6.80
N GLY A 103 -3.60 -15.68 -7.55
CA GLY A 103 -3.36 -15.64 -8.99
C GLY A 103 -1.87 -15.70 -9.34
N THR A 104 -1.01 -15.03 -8.54
CA THR A 104 0.45 -15.12 -8.73
C THR A 104 0.97 -16.54 -8.51
N LYS A 105 0.46 -17.26 -7.50
CA LYS A 105 0.81 -18.66 -7.27
C LYS A 105 0.49 -19.52 -8.49
N VAL A 106 -0.71 -19.37 -9.04
CA VAL A 106 -1.12 -20.09 -10.26
C VAL A 106 -0.23 -19.74 -11.45
N LEU A 107 -0.06 -18.44 -11.75
CA LEU A 107 0.73 -17.98 -12.88
C LEU A 107 2.20 -18.36 -12.81
N ARG A 108 2.78 -18.37 -11.61
CA ARG A 108 4.21 -18.67 -11.40
C ARG A 108 4.49 -20.11 -10.98
N LYS A 109 3.46 -20.94 -10.74
CA LYS A 109 3.61 -22.24 -10.07
C LYS A 109 4.41 -22.10 -8.77
N TRP A 110 4.05 -21.08 -7.97
CA TRP A 110 4.77 -20.69 -6.75
C TRP A 110 4.08 -21.29 -5.52
N GLU A 111 4.79 -22.15 -4.78
CA GLU A 111 4.22 -22.86 -3.62
C GLU A 111 4.30 -22.06 -2.32
N GLY A 112 5.26 -21.14 -2.20
CA GLY A 112 5.46 -20.35 -0.99
C GLY A 112 4.48 -19.19 -0.80
N PRO A 113 4.56 -18.44 0.29
CA PRO A 113 3.86 -17.17 0.46
C PRO A 113 4.29 -16.17 -0.62
N THR A 114 3.33 -15.45 -1.22
CA THR A 114 3.65 -14.41 -2.21
C THR A 114 4.18 -13.15 -1.54
N TRP A 115 3.56 -12.78 -0.42
CA TRP A 115 3.87 -11.55 0.31
C TRP A 115 4.82 -11.80 1.48
N ASP A 116 5.62 -10.79 1.81
CA ASP A 116 6.43 -10.81 3.00
C ASP A 116 5.55 -10.85 4.27
N HIS A 117 6.11 -11.33 5.37
CA HIS A 117 5.42 -11.44 6.66
C HIS A 117 5.06 -10.06 7.24
N GLU A 118 5.80 -9.03 6.84
CA GLU A 118 5.47 -7.66 7.25
C GLU A 118 4.11 -7.23 6.67
N ARG A 119 3.34 -6.52 7.51
CA ARG A 119 2.08 -5.93 7.06
C ARG A 119 2.35 -4.85 6.02
N SER A 120 1.37 -4.63 5.13
CA SER A 120 1.42 -3.50 4.20
C SER A 120 1.67 -2.20 4.95
N SER A 121 2.67 -1.45 4.49
CA SER A 121 2.85 -0.06 4.90
C SER A 121 1.71 0.77 4.33
N VAL A 122 1.02 1.51 5.18
CA VAL A 122 -0.04 2.45 4.79
C VAL A 122 0.27 3.78 5.42
N VAL A 123 0.57 4.77 4.59
CA VAL A 123 1.00 6.11 4.98
C VAL A 123 -0.08 7.10 4.58
N ARG A 124 -0.74 7.74 5.56
CA ARG A 124 -1.73 8.80 5.30
C ARG A 124 -1.01 10.05 4.77
N LEU A 125 -1.54 10.65 3.73
CA LEU A 125 -1.00 11.84 3.10
C LEU A 125 -1.82 13.04 3.57
N LEU A 126 -1.25 13.84 4.47
CA LEU A 126 -2.02 14.84 5.24
C LEU A 126 -2.02 16.24 4.61
N THR A 127 -1.23 16.45 3.57
CA THR A 127 -1.15 17.73 2.85
C THR A 127 -1.10 17.49 1.36
N GLU A 128 -1.49 18.48 0.59
CA GLU A 128 -1.37 18.48 -0.87
C GLU A 128 0.06 18.18 -1.33
N ARG A 129 1.03 18.83 -0.68
CA ARG A 129 2.45 18.59 -0.94
C ARG A 129 2.86 17.14 -0.73
N ALA A 130 2.34 16.49 0.33
CA ALA A 130 2.61 15.08 0.57
C ALA A 130 2.03 14.19 -0.53
N VAL A 131 0.83 14.51 -1.05
CA VAL A 131 0.20 13.73 -2.13
C VAL A 131 1.01 13.86 -3.42
N ILE A 132 1.37 15.10 -3.83
CA ILE A 132 2.21 15.35 -5.03
C ILE A 132 3.54 14.61 -4.91
N GLU A 133 4.24 14.76 -3.79
CA GLU A 133 5.53 14.09 -3.54
C GLU A 133 5.42 12.57 -3.57
N LYS A 134 4.32 11.99 -3.07
CA LYS A 134 4.12 10.54 -3.06
C LYS A 134 3.64 9.97 -4.39
N LEU A 135 2.83 10.70 -5.16
CA LEU A 135 2.54 10.33 -6.55
C LEU A 135 3.83 10.25 -7.35
N ALA A 136 4.63 11.32 -7.35
CA ALA A 136 5.93 11.32 -8.02
C ALA A 136 6.88 10.24 -7.49
N TYR A 137 6.90 9.99 -6.16
CA TYR A 137 7.69 8.92 -5.56
C TYR A 137 7.31 7.54 -6.09
N VAL A 138 6.01 7.25 -6.20
CA VAL A 138 5.51 5.97 -6.72
C VAL A 138 5.95 5.78 -8.17
N MET A 139 5.86 6.83 -9.00
CA MET A 139 6.30 6.81 -10.39
C MET A 139 7.82 6.65 -10.53
N ALA A 140 8.61 7.34 -9.70
CA ALA A 140 10.07 7.32 -9.75
C ALA A 140 10.72 6.03 -9.21
N ASN A 141 9.94 5.12 -8.60
CA ASN A 141 10.49 3.91 -7.96
C ASN A 141 11.38 3.06 -8.87
N PRO A 142 11.03 2.80 -10.15
CA PRO A 142 11.90 2.05 -11.06
C PRO A 142 13.25 2.71 -11.30
N VAL A 143 13.29 4.05 -11.33
CA VAL A 143 14.54 4.83 -11.49
C VAL A 143 15.37 4.76 -10.21
N LYS A 144 14.74 4.96 -9.06
CA LYS A 144 15.38 4.85 -7.73
C LYS A 144 16.00 3.47 -7.46
N ALA A 145 15.40 2.44 -8.01
CA ALA A 145 15.91 1.08 -7.93
C ALA A 145 17.03 0.77 -8.96
N GLY A 146 17.44 1.72 -9.79
CA GLY A 146 18.43 1.52 -10.84
C GLY A 146 17.97 0.56 -11.94
N LEU A 147 16.67 0.42 -12.15
CA LEU A 147 16.12 -0.52 -13.13
C LEU A 147 15.94 0.11 -14.51
N VAL A 148 15.62 1.39 -14.57
CA VAL A 148 15.47 2.17 -15.80
C VAL A 148 15.98 3.60 -15.60
N HIS A 149 16.22 4.33 -16.67
CA HIS A 149 16.67 5.74 -16.60
C HIS A 149 15.53 6.72 -16.30
N ARG A 150 14.32 6.41 -16.75
CA ARG A 150 13.12 7.22 -16.56
C ARG A 150 11.92 6.35 -16.21
N ALA A 151 10.97 6.87 -15.47
CA ALA A 151 9.77 6.15 -15.08
C ALA A 151 8.98 5.61 -16.30
N ARG A 152 8.93 6.37 -17.38
CA ARG A 152 8.28 5.97 -18.64
C ARG A 152 8.91 4.74 -19.32
N ASP A 153 10.16 4.42 -19.00
CA ASP A 153 10.88 3.28 -19.56
C ASP A 153 10.60 1.98 -18.79
N TRP A 154 9.83 2.07 -17.69
CA TRP A 154 9.46 0.90 -16.91
C TRP A 154 8.55 -0.03 -17.69
N PRO A 155 8.94 -1.31 -17.91
CA PRO A 155 8.16 -2.24 -18.75
C PRO A 155 6.92 -2.82 -18.08
N GLY A 156 6.73 -2.55 -16.78
CA GLY A 156 5.60 -3.01 -15.98
C GLY A 156 4.46 -2.01 -15.93
N ILE A 157 3.66 -2.11 -14.84
CA ILE A 157 2.60 -1.15 -14.57
C ILE A 157 3.24 0.06 -13.88
N THR A 158 3.04 1.24 -14.45
CA THR A 158 3.24 2.53 -13.80
C THR A 158 2.26 3.52 -14.40
N VAL A 159 1.76 4.43 -13.59
CA VAL A 159 0.94 5.57 -14.03
C VAL A 159 1.86 6.77 -14.13
N LEU A 160 1.76 7.51 -15.23
CA LEU A 160 2.56 8.72 -15.47
C LEU A 160 1.71 9.99 -15.23
N PRO A 161 2.33 11.16 -15.03
CA PRO A 161 1.59 12.39 -14.70
C PRO A 161 0.46 12.72 -15.66
N GLN A 162 0.68 12.59 -16.98
CA GLN A 162 -0.32 12.87 -18.02
C GLN A 162 -1.52 11.92 -17.98
N GLU A 163 -1.41 10.78 -17.33
CA GLU A 163 -2.45 9.76 -17.23
C GLU A 163 -3.37 9.97 -16.00
N LEU A 164 -2.94 10.80 -15.03
CA LEU A 164 -3.70 11.08 -13.81
C LEU A 164 -5.06 11.68 -14.14
N GLY A 165 -6.13 11.04 -13.66
CA GLY A 165 -7.51 11.46 -13.88
C GLY A 165 -7.99 11.38 -15.35
N ARG A 166 -7.21 10.78 -16.26
CA ARG A 166 -7.56 10.65 -17.67
C ARG A 166 -7.61 9.22 -18.17
N ARG A 167 -6.72 8.37 -17.64
CA ARG A 167 -6.60 7.02 -18.15
C ARG A 167 -7.64 6.08 -17.56
N THR A 168 -8.28 5.33 -18.44
CA THR A 168 -9.08 4.16 -18.07
C THR A 168 -8.43 2.92 -18.69
N PHE A 169 -8.17 1.94 -17.84
CA PHE A 169 -7.76 0.60 -18.28
C PHE A 169 -9.01 -0.24 -18.48
N VAL A 170 -9.13 -0.88 -19.63
CA VAL A 170 -10.12 -1.92 -19.89
C VAL A 170 -9.40 -3.25 -19.88
N ILE A 171 -9.75 -4.13 -18.94
CA ILE A 171 -8.99 -5.34 -18.66
C ILE A 171 -9.92 -6.56 -18.78
N ALA A 172 -9.56 -7.49 -19.68
CA ALA A 172 -10.21 -8.78 -19.76
C ALA A 172 -9.91 -9.64 -18.52
N ARG A 173 -10.86 -10.50 -18.13
CA ARG A 173 -10.67 -11.47 -17.07
C ARG A 173 -9.47 -12.38 -17.38
N PRO A 174 -8.52 -12.57 -16.44
CA PRO A 174 -7.43 -13.54 -16.61
C PRO A 174 -7.99 -14.96 -16.67
N GLN A 175 -7.49 -15.76 -17.60
CA GLN A 175 -7.86 -17.16 -17.74
C GLN A 175 -7.22 -18.03 -16.65
N GLY A 176 -7.89 -19.15 -16.32
CA GLY A 176 -7.34 -20.20 -15.46
C GLY A 176 -7.28 -19.89 -13.97
N PHE A 177 -7.82 -18.73 -13.53
CA PHE A 177 -7.83 -18.35 -12.12
C PHE A 177 -9.20 -17.88 -11.63
N PHE A 178 -9.91 -17.10 -12.40
CA PHE A 178 -11.25 -16.62 -12.07
C PHE A 178 -12.28 -17.48 -12.77
N ASP A 179 -13.23 -18.00 -11.99
CA ASP A 179 -14.35 -18.81 -12.49
C ASP A 179 -15.23 -17.97 -13.43
N PRO A 180 -15.38 -18.38 -14.71
CA PRO A 180 -16.16 -17.64 -15.70
C PRO A 180 -17.66 -17.59 -15.39
N ASP A 181 -18.19 -18.58 -14.69
CA ASP A 181 -19.61 -18.69 -14.39
C ASP A 181 -20.00 -17.90 -13.13
N ASN A 182 -19.02 -17.37 -12.41
CA ASN A 182 -19.27 -16.58 -11.21
C ASN A 182 -19.45 -15.08 -11.56
N PRO A 183 -20.64 -14.50 -11.35
CA PRO A 183 -20.96 -13.12 -11.72
C PRO A 183 -20.10 -12.06 -11.02
N LYS A 184 -19.36 -12.44 -9.97
CA LYS A 184 -18.38 -11.55 -9.31
C LYS A 184 -17.16 -11.28 -10.18
N TRP A 185 -16.92 -12.07 -11.21
CA TRP A 185 -15.78 -11.98 -12.10
C TRP A 185 -16.21 -11.70 -13.54
N PRO A 186 -16.62 -10.47 -13.87
CA PRO A 186 -17.08 -10.13 -15.22
C PRO A 186 -15.96 -10.32 -16.26
N ASP A 187 -16.35 -10.57 -17.51
CA ASP A 187 -15.40 -10.81 -18.62
C ASP A 187 -14.43 -9.64 -18.84
N LYS A 188 -14.91 -8.43 -18.60
CA LYS A 188 -14.13 -7.19 -18.69
C LYS A 188 -14.43 -6.30 -17.50
N VAL A 189 -13.42 -5.60 -17.04
CA VAL A 189 -13.52 -4.58 -15.98
C VAL A 189 -12.83 -3.32 -16.41
N GLU A 190 -13.31 -2.20 -15.91
CA GLU A 190 -12.69 -0.90 -16.11
C GLU A 190 -12.05 -0.41 -14.82
N LEU A 191 -10.87 0.15 -14.94
CA LEU A 191 -10.17 0.88 -13.89
C LEU A 191 -9.89 2.30 -14.38
N SER A 192 -10.73 3.23 -14.00
CA SER A 192 -10.52 4.65 -14.25
C SER A 192 -9.63 5.24 -13.16
N LEU A 193 -8.54 5.88 -13.57
CA LEU A 193 -7.70 6.64 -12.67
C LEU A 193 -8.39 7.97 -12.37
N THR A 194 -8.46 8.32 -11.09
CA THR A 194 -9.03 9.58 -10.62
C THR A 194 -7.95 10.53 -10.11
N LEU A 195 -8.24 11.81 -10.07
CA LEU A 195 -7.43 12.76 -9.31
C LEU A 195 -7.78 12.65 -7.82
N PRO A 196 -6.84 12.89 -6.89
CA PRO A 196 -7.18 13.02 -5.48
C PRO A 196 -8.16 14.17 -5.28
N PRO A 197 -9.36 13.93 -4.69
CA PRO A 197 -10.45 14.94 -4.70
C PRO A 197 -10.08 16.29 -4.11
N THR A 198 -9.31 16.29 -3.03
CA THR A 198 -8.83 17.54 -2.39
C THR A 198 -7.90 18.34 -3.30
N LEU A 199 -7.04 17.68 -4.06
CA LEU A 199 -6.11 18.33 -4.97
C LEU A 199 -6.79 18.81 -6.26
N GLU A 200 -7.76 18.07 -6.74
CA GLU A 200 -8.54 18.49 -7.91
C GLU A 200 -9.28 19.79 -7.65
N GLN A 201 -9.83 19.95 -6.44
CA GLN A 201 -10.49 21.20 -6.03
C GLN A 201 -9.51 22.37 -5.87
N SER A 202 -8.31 22.14 -5.35
CA SER A 202 -7.34 23.19 -5.03
C SER A 202 -6.53 23.64 -6.24
N TYR A 203 -6.13 22.71 -7.11
CA TYR A 203 -5.20 22.97 -8.23
C TYR A 203 -5.89 23.04 -9.58
N GLY A 204 -6.99 22.33 -9.76
CA GLY A 204 -7.46 21.95 -11.08
C GLY A 204 -6.61 20.82 -11.71
N ALA A 205 -7.17 20.18 -12.71
CA ALA A 205 -6.62 18.93 -13.23
C ALA A 205 -5.26 19.09 -13.94
N ASP A 206 -5.08 20.13 -14.75
CA ASP A 206 -3.86 20.30 -15.53
C ASP A 206 -2.69 20.81 -14.69
N ALA A 207 -2.91 21.80 -13.84
CA ALA A 207 -1.89 22.30 -12.90
C ALA A 207 -1.42 21.21 -11.93
N LEU A 208 -2.32 20.31 -11.50
CA LEU A 208 -1.93 19.16 -10.68
C LEU A 208 -1.01 18.20 -11.46
N ARG A 209 -1.33 17.89 -12.72
CA ARG A 209 -0.46 17.03 -13.56
C ARG A 209 0.91 17.64 -13.75
N GLU A 210 0.98 18.94 -14.00
CA GLU A 210 2.23 19.69 -14.14
C GLU A 210 3.04 19.64 -12.83
N ALA A 211 2.43 19.95 -11.69
CA ALA A 211 3.11 19.88 -10.38
C ALA A 211 3.65 18.47 -10.07
N VAL A 212 2.92 17.42 -10.44
CA VAL A 212 3.41 16.03 -10.28
C VAL A 212 4.52 15.73 -11.29
N ALA A 213 4.46 16.23 -12.52
CA ALA A 213 5.49 16.05 -13.54
C ALA A 213 6.81 16.72 -13.12
N ASP A 214 6.77 17.94 -12.60
CA ASP A 214 7.93 18.66 -12.10
C ASP A 214 8.59 17.95 -10.92
N GLU A 215 7.77 17.50 -9.98
CA GLU A 215 8.26 16.73 -8.83
C GLU A 215 8.83 15.36 -9.26
N LEU A 216 8.23 14.69 -10.26
CA LEU A 216 8.76 13.46 -10.84
C LEU A 216 10.13 13.72 -11.49
N ALA A 217 10.25 14.75 -12.33
CA ALA A 217 11.50 15.11 -12.98
C ALA A 217 12.60 15.42 -11.94
N ARG A 218 12.24 16.10 -10.85
CA ARG A 218 13.16 16.35 -9.73
C ARG A 218 13.61 15.04 -9.07
N GLN A 219 12.68 14.13 -8.78
CA GLN A 219 12.99 12.85 -8.14
C GLN A 219 13.80 11.91 -9.04
N GLU A 220 13.55 11.91 -10.35
CA GLU A 220 14.34 11.16 -11.31
C GLU A 220 15.78 11.67 -11.38
N ARG A 221 15.99 13.00 -11.45
CA ARG A 221 17.34 13.58 -11.42
C ARG A 221 18.12 13.15 -10.18
N LEU A 222 17.52 13.26 -8.99
CA LEU A 222 18.16 12.83 -7.73
C LEU A 222 18.45 11.32 -7.73
N ALA A 223 17.52 10.51 -8.22
CA ALA A 223 17.70 9.06 -8.30
C ALA A 223 18.83 8.66 -9.27
N CYS A 224 18.91 9.30 -10.44
CA CYS A 224 19.99 9.06 -11.40
C CYS A 224 21.36 9.46 -10.82
N GLN A 225 21.42 10.58 -10.10
CA GLN A 225 22.64 11.00 -9.41
C GLN A 225 23.06 9.98 -8.34
N GLU A 226 22.13 9.53 -7.50
CA GLU A 226 22.38 8.52 -6.47
C GLU A 226 22.86 7.18 -7.05
N VAL A 227 22.24 6.73 -8.15
CA VAL A 227 22.65 5.52 -8.88
C VAL A 227 24.08 5.66 -9.40
N LYS A 228 24.44 6.84 -9.95
CA LYS A 228 25.80 7.14 -10.44
C LYS A 228 26.83 7.17 -9.30
N GLU A 229 26.50 7.85 -8.19
CA GLU A 229 27.37 7.95 -7.01
C GLU A 229 27.67 6.60 -6.37
N ARG A 230 26.70 5.66 -6.43
CA ARG A 230 26.89 4.28 -5.97
C ARG A 230 27.64 3.39 -6.97
N GLY A 231 28.03 3.92 -8.10
CA GLY A 231 28.67 3.12 -9.17
C GLY A 231 27.77 2.05 -9.78
N TRP A 232 26.45 2.18 -9.62
CA TRP A 232 25.52 1.19 -10.17
C TRP A 232 25.29 1.43 -11.66
N ARG A 233 25.13 0.33 -12.38
CA ARG A 233 24.67 0.35 -13.77
C ARG A 233 23.17 0.13 -13.81
N VAL A 234 22.47 0.98 -14.56
CA VAL A 234 21.02 0.80 -14.81
C VAL A 234 20.81 -0.52 -15.54
N LEU A 235 19.89 -1.34 -15.03
CA LEU A 235 19.65 -2.69 -15.54
C LEU A 235 19.09 -2.69 -16.96
N GLY A 236 18.17 -1.77 -17.26
CA GLY A 236 17.44 -1.66 -18.52
C GLY A 236 16.18 -2.54 -18.59
N ALA A 237 15.18 -2.04 -19.30
CA ALA A 237 13.84 -2.65 -19.39
C ALA A 237 13.89 -4.10 -19.88
N GLU A 238 14.75 -4.38 -20.88
CA GLU A 238 14.87 -5.73 -21.46
C GLU A 238 15.40 -6.75 -20.46
N ARG A 239 16.44 -6.40 -19.70
CA ARG A 239 16.95 -7.29 -18.64
C ARG A 239 15.94 -7.49 -17.52
N VAL A 240 15.17 -6.45 -17.17
CA VAL A 240 14.08 -6.58 -16.19
C VAL A 240 13.06 -7.62 -16.62
N ARG A 241 12.65 -7.63 -17.91
CA ARG A 241 11.72 -8.64 -18.45
C ARG A 241 12.27 -10.07 -18.41
N ARG A 242 13.59 -10.24 -18.50
CA ARG A 242 14.26 -11.54 -18.48
C ARG A 242 14.63 -12.07 -17.10
N LEU A 243 14.43 -11.27 -16.04
CA LEU A 243 14.66 -11.74 -14.67
C LEU A 243 13.81 -12.97 -14.36
N SER A 244 14.40 -13.97 -13.72
CA SER A 244 13.62 -15.11 -13.21
C SER A 244 12.72 -14.63 -12.07
N PRO A 245 11.41 -14.95 -12.08
CA PRO A 245 10.51 -14.61 -10.98
C PRO A 245 10.90 -15.26 -9.65
N PHE A 246 11.67 -16.36 -9.70
CA PHE A 246 12.12 -17.12 -8.52
C PHE A 246 13.42 -16.60 -7.92
N ARG A 247 14.10 -15.66 -8.57
CA ARG A 247 15.27 -14.99 -7.99
C ARG A 247 14.86 -13.85 -7.08
N ARG A 248 15.71 -13.57 -6.11
CA ARG A 248 15.56 -12.42 -5.19
C ARG A 248 16.34 -11.22 -5.71
N ALA A 249 15.91 -10.04 -5.32
CA ALA A 249 16.73 -8.85 -5.51
C ALA A 249 18.00 -8.96 -4.65
N THR A 250 19.15 -8.66 -5.24
CA THR A 250 20.46 -8.71 -4.57
C THR A 250 20.88 -7.38 -3.97
N SER A 251 20.19 -6.27 -4.32
CA SER A 251 20.49 -4.97 -3.74
C SER A 251 20.26 -4.96 -2.23
N PHE A 252 21.23 -4.41 -1.49
CA PHE A 252 21.11 -4.22 -0.07
C PHE A 252 20.04 -3.15 0.22
N GLU A 253 19.12 -3.45 1.11
CA GLU A 253 18.25 -2.46 1.74
C GLU A 253 18.46 -2.56 3.25
N PRO A 254 18.83 -1.45 3.92
CA PRO A 254 18.95 -1.46 5.37
C PRO A 254 17.60 -1.79 5.98
N LEU A 255 17.59 -2.55 7.08
CA LEU A 255 16.42 -2.76 7.89
C LEU A 255 15.92 -1.38 8.33
N ARG A 256 14.76 -0.99 7.83
CA ARG A 256 14.14 0.25 8.24
C ARG A 256 13.53 0.07 9.62
N GLY A 257 13.58 1.12 10.42
CA GLY A 257 12.77 1.22 11.62
C GLY A 257 11.26 1.15 11.31
N ARG A 258 10.41 1.51 12.24
CA ARG A 258 8.95 1.49 12.05
C ARG A 258 8.54 2.29 10.82
N ASN A 259 7.71 1.71 9.97
CA ASN A 259 7.13 2.41 8.83
C ASN A 259 6.37 3.67 9.30
N PRO A 260 6.53 4.82 8.62
CA PRO A 260 5.76 6.00 8.93
C PRO A 260 4.26 5.71 8.76
N THR A 261 3.43 6.30 9.62
CA THR A 261 1.97 6.17 9.56
C THR A 261 1.31 7.31 8.79
N PHE A 262 2.03 8.42 8.62
CA PHE A 262 1.59 9.58 7.84
C PHE A 262 2.79 10.31 7.20
N ALA A 263 2.50 11.17 6.24
CA ALA A 263 3.44 12.09 5.61
C ALA A 263 2.78 13.46 5.42
N VAL A 264 3.58 14.50 5.58
CA VAL A 264 3.12 15.90 5.44
C VAL A 264 3.83 16.67 4.32
N GLY A 265 4.80 16.02 3.63
CA GLY A 265 5.61 16.67 2.63
C GLY A 265 6.72 17.57 3.21
N ARG A 266 7.56 18.07 2.32
CA ARG A 266 8.71 18.91 2.72
C ARG A 266 8.25 20.27 3.24
N GLY A 267 8.94 20.79 4.26
CA GLY A 267 8.68 22.12 4.83
C GLY A 267 7.49 22.22 5.78
N GLN A 268 6.67 21.16 5.92
CA GLN A 268 5.40 21.17 6.68
C GLN A 268 5.60 20.79 8.17
N ARG A 269 6.59 21.40 8.83
CA ARG A 269 6.98 21.04 10.20
C ARG A 269 5.85 21.22 11.24
N LYS A 270 5.07 22.31 11.13
CA LYS A 270 3.93 22.57 12.05
C LYS A 270 2.88 21.47 11.94
N VAL A 271 2.46 21.12 10.71
CA VAL A 271 1.50 20.05 10.45
C VAL A 271 2.03 18.69 10.91
N PHE A 272 3.34 18.45 10.78
CA PHE A 272 3.96 17.23 11.29
C PHE A 272 3.78 17.06 12.80
N PHE A 273 4.09 18.09 13.60
CA PHE A 273 3.94 17.99 15.05
C PHE A 273 2.47 17.86 15.49
N GLN A 274 1.56 18.57 14.82
CA GLN A 274 0.12 18.42 15.03
C GLN A 274 -0.33 16.97 14.76
N ALA A 275 0.05 16.39 13.64
CA ALA A 275 -0.29 15.01 13.29
C ALA A 275 0.32 13.98 14.28
N VAL A 276 1.51 14.24 14.81
CA VAL A 276 2.09 13.41 15.89
C VAL A 276 1.23 13.49 17.15
N ALA A 277 0.79 14.68 17.54
CA ALA A 277 -0.05 14.88 18.73
C ALA A 277 -1.40 14.17 18.58
N GLU A 278 -2.07 14.35 17.44
CA GLU A 278 -3.35 13.69 17.11
C GLU A 278 -3.23 12.16 17.14
N LEU A 279 -2.18 11.60 16.52
CA LEU A 279 -1.96 10.16 16.50
C LEU A 279 -1.69 9.60 17.91
N ARG A 280 -0.96 10.35 18.75
CA ARG A 280 -0.71 9.96 20.15
C ARG A 280 -2.00 10.01 20.97
N ALA A 281 -2.83 11.03 20.79
CA ALA A 281 -4.12 11.16 21.44
C ALA A 281 -5.06 10.01 21.05
N PHE A 282 -5.19 9.70 19.75
CA PHE A 282 -5.97 8.58 19.26
C PHE A 282 -5.50 7.25 19.90
N ARG A 283 -4.20 6.99 19.92
CA ARG A 283 -3.67 5.73 20.46
C ARG A 283 -3.87 5.58 21.96
N ARG A 284 -3.82 6.68 22.70
CA ARG A 284 -4.11 6.72 24.14
C ARG A 284 -5.58 6.40 24.39
N ALA A 285 -6.50 7.17 23.76
CA ALA A 285 -7.93 6.96 23.88
C ALA A 285 -8.37 5.56 23.46
N TYR A 286 -7.78 5.02 22.39
CA TYR A 286 -8.04 3.64 21.97
C TYR A 286 -7.61 2.61 23.03
N ARG A 287 -6.45 2.81 23.67
CA ARG A 287 -5.96 1.90 24.71
C ARG A 287 -6.87 1.92 25.94
N GLU A 288 -7.24 3.09 26.40
CA GLU A 288 -8.16 3.29 27.53
C GLU A 288 -9.51 2.62 27.26
N ALA A 289 -10.09 2.85 26.09
CA ALA A 289 -11.34 2.21 25.68
C ALA A 289 -11.22 0.68 25.60
N LEU A 290 -10.09 0.16 25.06
CA LEU A 290 -9.83 -1.27 24.95
C LEU A 290 -9.68 -1.94 26.31
N GLU A 291 -9.04 -1.28 27.29
CA GLU A 291 -8.90 -1.77 28.66
C GLU A 291 -10.27 -1.89 29.35
N GLN A 292 -11.10 -0.85 29.24
CA GLN A 292 -12.48 -0.87 29.76
C GLN A 292 -13.32 -1.97 29.11
N TRP A 293 -13.23 -2.10 27.79
CA TRP A 293 -13.95 -3.13 27.03
C TRP A 293 -13.51 -4.55 27.46
N ARG A 294 -12.21 -4.76 27.72
CA ARG A 294 -11.65 -6.04 28.23
C ARG A 294 -12.09 -6.32 29.68
N ALA A 295 -12.28 -5.27 30.48
CA ALA A 295 -12.81 -5.38 31.84
C ALA A 295 -14.33 -5.67 31.87
N GLY A 296 -15.00 -5.79 30.72
CA GLY A 296 -16.42 -6.15 30.62
C GLY A 296 -17.36 -5.01 30.31
N LEU A 297 -16.90 -3.75 30.28
CA LEU A 297 -17.74 -2.59 29.95
C LEU A 297 -18.02 -2.55 28.43
N ARG A 298 -19.15 -3.10 27.99
CA ARG A 298 -19.49 -3.21 26.56
C ARG A 298 -20.04 -1.92 25.95
N SER A 299 -20.46 -0.96 26.75
CA SER A 299 -20.95 0.35 26.34
C SER A 299 -19.86 1.40 26.11
N VAL A 300 -18.58 1.03 26.26
CA VAL A 300 -17.46 1.96 26.07
C VAL A 300 -17.41 2.49 24.64
N VAL A 301 -17.21 3.80 24.51
CA VAL A 301 -17.09 4.50 23.22
C VAL A 301 -15.61 4.53 22.81
N PHE A 302 -15.30 4.00 21.64
CA PHE A 302 -13.96 4.04 21.06
C PHE A 302 -13.72 5.35 20.30
N PRO A 303 -12.48 5.83 20.18
CA PRO A 303 -12.20 7.06 19.44
C PRO A 303 -12.53 6.91 17.95
N GLN A 304 -12.91 8.01 17.31
CA GLN A 304 -13.14 8.09 15.87
C GLN A 304 -11.92 7.54 15.08
N GLY A 305 -12.19 6.78 14.03
CA GLY A 305 -11.13 6.11 13.24
C GLY A 305 -10.74 4.72 13.76
N THR A 306 -11.41 4.23 14.82
CA THR A 306 -11.35 2.83 15.23
C THR A 306 -12.08 1.97 14.22
N TRP A 307 -11.35 1.13 13.48
CA TRP A 307 -11.95 0.28 12.44
C TRP A 307 -12.13 -1.19 12.89
N LEU A 308 -11.09 -1.80 13.43
CA LEU A 308 -11.11 -3.25 13.72
C LEU A 308 -12.14 -3.61 14.77
N MET A 309 -12.23 -2.86 15.87
CA MET A 309 -13.18 -3.11 16.94
C MET A 309 -14.62 -2.88 16.47
N CYS A 310 -14.87 -1.84 15.66
CA CYS A 310 -16.17 -1.66 15.03
C CYS A 310 -16.55 -2.83 14.15
N ARG A 311 -15.62 -3.31 13.32
CA ARG A 311 -15.86 -4.40 12.36
C ARG A 311 -16.08 -5.75 13.01
N MET A 312 -15.35 -6.07 14.08
CA MET A 312 -15.36 -7.39 14.73
C MET A 312 -16.34 -7.49 15.90
N HIS A 313 -16.60 -6.38 16.55
CA HIS A 313 -17.35 -6.36 17.83
C HIS A 313 -18.50 -5.33 17.87
N GLY A 314 -18.70 -4.58 16.79
CA GLY A 314 -19.79 -3.59 16.72
C GLY A 314 -19.68 -2.47 17.74
N VAL A 315 -18.46 -2.12 18.19
CA VAL A 315 -18.28 -1.05 19.19
C VAL A 315 -18.70 0.30 18.64
N VAL A 316 -19.17 1.17 19.53
CA VAL A 316 -19.61 2.53 19.20
C VAL A 316 -18.40 3.44 19.03
N VAL A 317 -18.44 4.29 18.01
CA VAL A 317 -17.50 5.40 17.78
C VAL A 317 -18.32 6.69 17.60
N PRO A 318 -17.77 7.87 17.93
CA PRO A 318 -18.40 9.14 17.62
C PRO A 318 -18.60 9.29 16.10
N THR A 319 -19.72 9.87 15.71
CA THR A 319 -20.05 10.22 14.31
C THR A 319 -19.20 11.39 13.82
#